data_52db83ee6b2739cd6f60e0eebfe6ffe1
#
_entry.id   52db83ee6b2739cd6f60e0eebfe6ffe1
#
_cell.length_a   1.000
_cell.length_b   1.000
_cell.length_c   1.000
_cell.angle_alpha   90.00
_cell.angle_beta   90.00
_cell.angle_gamma   90.00
#
_symmetry.space_group_name_H-M   'P 1'
#
loop_
_entity.id
_entity.type
_entity.pdbx_description
1 polymer ?
#
loop_
_entity_poly.entity_id
_entity_poly.type
_entity_poly.pdbx_seq_one_letter_code
_entity_poly.pdbx_strand_id
1 'polypeptide(L)'
;MTQHLLQNRNENEILWFQRRDTLKTAFAWLALGGLPAAMAEQRSNIVELTGDVLINGSRLLPAQTVQTGDQIQTGPGASLVFALGNGSFRVRQNSTMAVERGATLNTVSLLRVMAGGVVSVWRKGGNRAILTPTLTASIRGTGLYTEVLPQQNNRTYFCNCYGSVDLDAGGSKAQSQSSYHQSFWADAHEKNGSKLSEAKFLDHTDEELEFLARLVNQQTYWQIAGRKGVGDGKGRMGY
;
A
#
# COMPACT_ATOMS: atom_id res chain seq x y z
N MET A 1 13.94 -34.75 -12.12
CA MET A 1 15.25 -34.36 -12.68
C MET A 1 15.38 -32.84 -12.89
N THR A 2 15.02 -31.99 -11.95
CA THR A 2 15.03 -30.52 -12.17
C THR A 2 15.71 -29.73 -11.06
N GLN A 3 16.24 -30.37 -10.02
CA GLN A 3 16.89 -29.65 -8.93
C GLN A 3 18.30 -29.11 -9.25
N HIS A 4 18.99 -29.64 -10.24
CA HIS A 4 20.36 -29.21 -10.62
C HIS A 4 20.39 -27.91 -11.46
N LEU A 5 19.28 -27.48 -12.05
CA LEU A 5 19.23 -26.28 -12.91
C LEU A 5 19.03 -24.96 -12.15
N LEU A 6 18.78 -25.02 -10.84
CA LEU A 6 18.44 -23.84 -10.02
C LEU A 6 19.59 -23.41 -9.07
N GLN A 7 20.70 -24.14 -9.03
CA GLN A 7 21.87 -23.74 -8.25
C GLN A 7 22.51 -22.50 -8.88
N ASN A 8 22.70 -21.44 -8.06
CA ASN A 8 23.31 -20.14 -8.41
C ASN A 8 22.42 -19.14 -9.20
N ARG A 9 21.09 -19.24 -9.14
CA ARG A 9 20.20 -18.24 -9.74
C ARG A 9 19.53 -17.39 -8.66
N ASN A 10 19.29 -16.11 -8.98
CA ASN A 10 18.59 -15.22 -8.10
C ASN A 10 17.08 -15.57 -8.04
N GLU A 11 16.38 -15.11 -6.99
CA GLU A 11 14.97 -15.45 -6.77
C GLU A 11 14.05 -15.03 -7.93
N ASN A 12 14.36 -13.93 -8.62
CA ASN A 12 13.57 -13.45 -9.77
C ASN A 12 13.70 -14.39 -10.98
N GLU A 13 14.89 -14.96 -11.22
CA GLU A 13 15.10 -15.96 -12.26
C GLU A 13 14.39 -17.27 -11.94
N ILE A 14 14.39 -17.69 -10.68
CA ILE A 14 13.67 -18.89 -10.22
C ILE A 14 12.15 -18.72 -10.44
N LEU A 15 11.59 -17.57 -10.09
CA LEU A 15 10.18 -17.26 -10.32
C LEU A 15 9.82 -17.20 -11.79
N TRP A 16 10.72 -16.69 -12.64
CA TRP A 16 10.51 -16.66 -14.09
C TRP A 16 10.49 -18.07 -14.69
N PHE A 17 11.38 -18.96 -14.26
CA PHE A 17 11.40 -20.35 -14.69
C PHE A 17 10.16 -21.14 -14.20
N GLN A 18 9.72 -20.92 -12.98
CA GLN A 18 8.51 -21.55 -12.45
C GLN A 18 7.26 -21.15 -13.25
N ARG A 19 7.12 -19.87 -13.63
CA ARG A 19 6.04 -19.37 -14.49
C ARG A 19 6.06 -20.01 -15.87
N ARG A 20 7.24 -20.21 -16.46
CA ARG A 20 7.41 -20.81 -17.76
C ARG A 20 7.13 -22.31 -17.77
N ASP A 21 7.48 -23.04 -16.71
CA ASP A 21 7.23 -24.47 -16.59
C ASP A 21 5.76 -24.78 -16.29
N THR A 22 5.06 -23.94 -15.52
CA THR A 22 3.59 -24.03 -15.35
C THR A 22 2.84 -23.81 -16.67
N LEU A 23 3.30 -22.92 -17.52
CA LEU A 23 2.72 -22.73 -18.86
C LEU A 23 2.94 -23.96 -19.75
N LYS A 24 4.13 -24.56 -19.74
CA LYS A 24 4.44 -25.76 -20.54
C LYS A 24 3.64 -26.98 -20.08
N THR A 25 3.44 -27.17 -18.78
CA THR A 25 2.61 -28.27 -18.25
C THR A 25 1.13 -28.05 -18.57
N ALA A 26 0.63 -26.81 -18.59
CA ALA A 26 -0.73 -26.52 -19.04
C ALA A 26 -0.95 -26.86 -20.52
N PHE A 27 0.01 -26.57 -21.39
CA PHE A 27 -0.05 -26.94 -22.82
C PHE A 27 0.05 -28.46 -23.04
N ALA A 28 0.86 -29.19 -22.27
CA ALA A 28 0.97 -30.62 -22.35
C ALA A 28 -0.32 -31.34 -21.94
N TRP A 29 -1.05 -30.81 -20.93
CA TRP A 29 -2.35 -31.32 -20.49
C TRP A 29 -3.46 -31.14 -21.53
N LEU A 30 -3.47 -30.01 -22.24
CA LEU A 30 -4.41 -29.75 -23.34
C LEU A 30 -4.21 -30.73 -24.51
N ALA A 31 -2.94 -31.09 -24.81
CA ALA A 31 -2.60 -32.02 -25.86
C ALA A 31 -3.00 -33.48 -25.57
N LEU A 32 -3.22 -33.83 -24.28
CA LEU A 32 -3.61 -35.19 -23.85
C LEU A 32 -5.14 -35.35 -23.66
N GLY A 33 -5.95 -34.40 -24.14
CA GLY A 33 -7.42 -34.48 -24.08
C GLY A 33 -7.99 -34.35 -22.67
N GLY A 34 -7.22 -33.81 -21.72
CA GLY A 34 -7.73 -33.40 -20.41
C GLY A 34 -8.76 -32.28 -20.58
N LEU A 35 -9.94 -32.42 -19.96
CA LEU A 35 -10.89 -31.33 -19.87
C LEU A 35 -10.15 -30.08 -19.33
N PRO A 36 -10.35 -28.89 -19.93
CA PRO A 36 -9.75 -27.67 -19.38
C PRO A 36 -10.25 -27.59 -17.94
N ALA A 37 -9.33 -27.74 -16.97
CA ALA A 37 -9.63 -27.29 -15.63
C ALA A 37 -10.11 -25.87 -15.81
N ALA A 38 -11.38 -25.59 -15.45
CA ALA A 38 -11.93 -24.25 -15.53
C ALA A 38 -10.91 -23.36 -14.84
N MET A 39 -10.15 -22.59 -15.62
CA MET A 39 -9.23 -21.60 -15.07
C MET A 39 -10.14 -20.69 -14.28
N ALA A 40 -10.10 -20.83 -12.97
CA ALA A 40 -10.87 -19.94 -12.10
C ALA A 40 -10.44 -18.54 -12.52
N GLU A 41 -11.34 -17.83 -13.16
CA GLU A 41 -11.13 -16.48 -13.64
C GLU A 41 -10.67 -15.68 -12.41
N GLN A 42 -9.38 -15.39 -12.40
CA GLN A 42 -8.78 -14.72 -11.25
C GLN A 42 -9.39 -13.33 -11.22
N ARG A 43 -10.41 -13.15 -10.38
CA ARG A 43 -11.12 -11.88 -10.28
C ARG A 43 -10.11 -10.80 -9.98
N SER A 44 -10.14 -9.74 -10.80
CA SER A 44 -9.34 -8.55 -10.57
C SER A 44 -9.53 -8.06 -9.15
N ASN A 45 -8.46 -7.66 -8.50
CA ASN A 45 -8.52 -6.99 -7.19
C ASN A 45 -8.54 -5.47 -7.32
N ILE A 46 -8.62 -4.98 -8.57
CA ILE A 46 -8.79 -3.56 -8.91
C ILE A 46 -10.26 -3.20 -8.72
N VAL A 47 -10.50 -2.19 -7.90
CA VAL A 47 -11.85 -1.67 -7.60
C VAL A 47 -12.18 -0.45 -8.44
N GLU A 48 -11.20 0.46 -8.59
CA GLU A 48 -11.29 1.66 -9.43
C GLU A 48 -9.98 1.86 -10.18
N LEU A 49 -10.07 2.24 -11.46
CA LEU A 49 -8.93 2.56 -12.30
C LEU A 49 -9.28 3.74 -13.19
N THR A 50 -8.56 4.83 -13.05
CA THR A 50 -8.77 6.06 -13.81
C THR A 50 -7.43 6.58 -14.34
N GLY A 51 -7.41 7.04 -15.59
CA GLY A 51 -6.23 7.64 -16.22
C GLY A 51 -5.13 6.64 -16.53
N ASP A 52 -3.89 7.14 -16.63
CA ASP A 52 -2.73 6.33 -16.98
C ASP A 52 -2.07 5.77 -15.73
N VAL A 53 -2.18 4.45 -15.57
CA VAL A 53 -1.54 3.69 -14.49
C VAL A 53 -0.65 2.62 -15.12
N LEU A 54 0.61 2.56 -14.65
CA LEU A 54 1.57 1.54 -15.06
C LEU A 54 1.85 0.58 -13.91
N ILE A 55 1.94 -0.70 -14.22
CA ILE A 55 2.45 -1.76 -13.35
C ILE A 55 3.70 -2.34 -14.00
N ASN A 56 4.83 -2.25 -13.30
CA ASN A 56 6.13 -2.73 -13.79
C ASN A 56 6.49 -2.16 -15.18
N GLY A 57 6.15 -0.88 -15.42
CA GLY A 57 6.39 -0.16 -16.67
C GLY A 57 5.38 -0.45 -17.79
N SER A 58 4.39 -1.32 -17.58
CA SER A 58 3.35 -1.65 -18.56
C SER A 58 1.99 -1.08 -18.13
N ARG A 59 1.17 -0.63 -19.08
CA ARG A 59 -0.16 -0.09 -18.80
C ARG A 59 -1.03 -1.12 -18.10
N LEU A 60 -1.62 -0.72 -16.97
CA LEU A 60 -2.56 -1.55 -16.21
C LEU A 60 -3.92 -1.59 -16.89
N LEU A 61 -4.47 -2.79 -17.06
CA LEU A 61 -5.82 -3.02 -17.57
C LEU A 61 -6.77 -3.43 -16.43
N PRO A 62 -8.07 -3.06 -16.49
CA PRO A 62 -9.03 -3.36 -15.40
C PRO A 62 -9.17 -4.85 -15.05
N ALA A 63 -8.96 -5.74 -16.01
CA ALA A 63 -9.00 -7.19 -15.80
C ALA A 63 -7.75 -7.79 -15.16
N GLN A 64 -6.68 -7.01 -15.02
CA GLN A 64 -5.44 -7.45 -14.39
C GLN A 64 -5.56 -7.39 -12.86
N THR A 65 -4.54 -7.93 -12.19
CA THR A 65 -4.47 -8.01 -10.73
C THR A 65 -3.17 -7.38 -10.26
N VAL A 66 -3.25 -6.46 -9.31
CA VAL A 66 -2.08 -5.96 -8.58
C VAL A 66 -1.59 -7.03 -7.62
N GLN A 67 -0.29 -7.28 -7.58
CA GLN A 67 0.34 -8.31 -6.76
C GLN A 67 1.46 -7.73 -5.88
N THR A 68 1.85 -8.46 -4.87
CA THR A 68 3.08 -8.15 -4.14
C THR A 68 4.30 -8.34 -5.05
N GLY A 69 5.23 -7.41 -5.02
CA GLY A 69 6.36 -7.29 -5.93
C GLY A 69 6.13 -6.30 -7.06
N ASP A 70 4.92 -5.79 -7.25
CA ASP A 70 4.63 -4.82 -8.29
C ASP A 70 5.11 -3.41 -7.92
N GLN A 71 5.61 -2.72 -8.95
CA GLN A 71 5.85 -1.28 -8.95
C GLN A 71 4.68 -0.59 -9.64
N ILE A 72 4.09 0.39 -8.97
CA ILE A 72 2.93 1.17 -9.44
C ILE A 72 3.38 2.58 -9.75
N GLN A 73 3.00 3.09 -10.92
CA GLN A 73 3.17 4.49 -11.30
C GLN A 73 1.84 5.03 -11.82
N THR A 74 1.47 6.21 -11.37
CA THR A 74 0.26 6.92 -11.80
C THR A 74 0.63 8.25 -12.45
N GLY A 75 0.03 8.55 -13.60
CA GLY A 75 0.19 9.82 -14.29
C GLY A 75 -0.68 10.94 -13.72
N PRO A 76 -0.65 12.14 -14.36
CA PRO A 76 -1.53 13.25 -14.00
C PRO A 76 -3.01 12.86 -14.15
N GLY A 77 -3.83 13.21 -13.14
CA GLY A 77 -5.26 12.89 -13.10
C GLY A 77 -5.57 11.41 -12.93
N ALA A 78 -4.57 10.53 -12.80
CA ALA A 78 -4.78 9.11 -12.62
C ALA A 78 -5.04 8.74 -11.15
N SER A 79 -5.79 7.65 -10.96
CA SER A 79 -6.07 7.05 -9.64
C SER A 79 -6.27 5.54 -9.78
N LEU A 80 -5.77 4.80 -8.80
CA LEU A 80 -5.96 3.36 -8.71
C LEU A 80 -6.45 2.98 -7.31
N VAL A 81 -7.56 2.25 -7.23
CA VAL A 81 -8.02 1.61 -5.99
C VAL A 81 -7.95 0.10 -6.14
N PHE A 82 -7.29 -0.54 -5.21
CA PHE A 82 -7.20 -2.00 -5.15
C PHE A 82 -7.21 -2.52 -3.73
N ALA A 83 -7.62 -3.79 -3.58
CA ALA A 83 -7.53 -4.52 -2.33
C ALA A 83 -6.56 -5.70 -2.49
N LEU A 84 -5.62 -5.86 -1.58
CA LEU A 84 -4.64 -6.94 -1.62
C LEU A 84 -4.44 -7.52 -0.22
N GLY A 85 -4.94 -8.72 -0.04
CA GLY A 85 -4.82 -9.51 1.17
C GLY A 85 -5.30 -8.81 2.43
N ASN A 86 -4.38 -8.19 3.12
CA ASN A 86 -4.58 -7.56 4.43
C ASN A 86 -4.78 -6.03 4.37
N GLY A 87 -4.83 -5.44 3.19
CA GLY A 87 -4.96 -4.01 3.02
C GLY A 87 -5.76 -3.60 1.79
N SER A 88 -6.22 -2.37 1.81
CA SER A 88 -6.83 -1.67 0.69
C SER A 88 -6.14 -0.31 0.50
N PHE A 89 -6.03 0.09 -0.75
CA PHE A 89 -5.15 1.19 -1.15
C PHE A 89 -5.82 2.04 -2.21
N ARG A 90 -5.73 3.38 -2.05
CA ARG A 90 -6.02 4.36 -3.10
C ARG A 90 -4.73 5.10 -3.42
N VAL A 91 -4.16 4.82 -4.57
CA VAL A 91 -2.98 5.51 -5.11
C VAL A 91 -3.45 6.73 -5.88
N ARG A 92 -2.93 7.90 -5.53
CA ARG A 92 -3.28 9.18 -6.16
C ARG A 92 -2.45 9.43 -7.42
N GLN A 93 -2.76 10.50 -8.13
CA GLN A 93 -1.98 10.93 -9.30
C GLN A 93 -0.51 11.20 -8.97
N ASN A 94 0.35 11.13 -9.98
CA ASN A 94 1.78 11.43 -9.90
C ASN A 94 2.52 10.66 -8.81
N SER A 95 2.07 9.43 -8.54
CA SER A 95 2.64 8.57 -7.50
C SER A 95 3.56 7.51 -8.09
N THR A 96 4.60 7.19 -7.33
CA THR A 96 5.50 6.06 -7.59
C THR A 96 5.65 5.27 -6.30
N MET A 97 5.27 3.99 -6.33
CA MET A 97 5.35 3.13 -5.16
C MET A 97 5.63 1.67 -5.52
N ALA A 98 6.13 0.91 -4.56
CA ALA A 98 6.26 -0.54 -4.66
C ALA A 98 5.49 -1.23 -3.54
N VAL A 99 4.88 -2.38 -3.86
CA VAL A 99 4.13 -3.23 -2.92
C VAL A 99 5.00 -4.43 -2.58
N GLU A 100 5.61 -4.47 -1.40
CA GLU A 100 6.50 -5.55 -1.03
C GLU A 100 5.77 -6.70 -0.30
N ARG A 101 6.26 -7.90 -0.57
CA ARG A 101 5.66 -9.15 -0.08
C ARG A 101 5.91 -9.36 1.42
N GLY A 102 4.87 -9.83 2.13
CA GLY A 102 4.97 -10.35 3.49
C GLY A 102 5.14 -11.88 3.53
N ALA A 103 4.59 -12.49 4.57
CA ALA A 103 4.71 -13.94 4.83
C ALA A 103 4.07 -14.80 3.73
N THR A 104 3.08 -14.30 3.01
CA THR A 104 2.41 -14.99 1.89
C THR A 104 2.39 -14.10 0.65
N LEU A 105 2.12 -14.70 -0.52
CA LEU A 105 2.02 -13.98 -1.82
C LEU A 105 0.99 -12.84 -1.81
N ASN A 106 -0.05 -12.96 -0.99
CA ASN A 106 -1.14 -11.98 -0.92
C ASN A 106 -1.05 -11.08 0.33
N THR A 107 0.03 -11.17 1.11
CA THR A 107 0.21 -10.35 2.30
C THR A 107 1.19 -9.24 2.00
N VAL A 108 0.75 -8.00 2.14
CA VAL A 108 1.62 -6.82 2.03
C VAL A 108 2.34 -6.61 3.36
N SER A 109 3.66 -6.57 3.35
CA SER A 109 4.49 -6.24 4.53
C SER A 109 5.00 -4.81 4.51
N LEU A 110 5.28 -4.29 3.33
CA LEU A 110 5.85 -2.96 3.17
C LEU A 110 5.28 -2.28 1.93
N LEU A 111 4.87 -1.02 2.08
CA LEU A 111 4.72 -0.09 0.97
C LEU A 111 5.91 0.85 0.92
N ARG A 112 6.60 0.88 -0.19
CA ARG A 112 7.65 1.86 -0.44
C ARG A 112 7.07 2.97 -1.32
N VAL A 113 6.85 4.16 -0.74
CA VAL A 113 6.30 5.32 -1.45
C VAL A 113 7.44 6.30 -1.76
N MET A 114 7.70 6.54 -3.03
CA MET A 114 8.81 7.37 -3.49
C MET A 114 8.37 8.74 -3.95
N ALA A 115 7.12 8.87 -4.43
CA ALA A 115 6.52 10.13 -4.86
C ALA A 115 5.00 10.04 -4.80
N GLY A 116 4.31 11.17 -4.66
CA GLY A 116 2.86 11.27 -4.64
C GLY A 116 2.22 10.66 -3.39
N GLY A 117 0.92 10.32 -3.46
CA GLY A 117 0.11 10.02 -2.29
C GLY A 117 -0.59 8.66 -2.34
N VAL A 118 -0.75 8.04 -1.17
CA VAL A 118 -1.55 6.82 -0.98
C VAL A 118 -2.39 6.93 0.30
N VAL A 119 -3.71 6.70 0.16
CA VAL A 119 -4.60 6.40 1.29
C VAL A 119 -4.60 4.89 1.47
N SER A 120 -4.43 4.40 2.67
CA SER A 120 -4.37 2.96 2.94
C SER A 120 -5.10 2.57 4.22
N VAL A 121 -5.77 1.43 4.18
CA VAL A 121 -6.39 0.82 5.37
C VAL A 121 -5.82 -0.59 5.54
N TRP A 122 -5.42 -0.89 6.76
CA TRP A 122 -4.74 -2.11 7.12
C TRP A 122 -5.50 -2.90 8.19
N ARG A 123 -5.75 -4.17 7.94
CA ARG A 123 -6.33 -5.07 8.97
C ARG A 123 -5.33 -5.25 10.12
N LYS A 124 -5.83 -5.49 11.32
CA LYS A 124 -4.98 -5.80 12.47
C LYS A 124 -4.14 -7.07 12.24
N GLY A 125 -2.92 -7.10 12.77
CA GLY A 125 -2.01 -8.26 12.80
C GLY A 125 -0.85 -8.17 11.80
N GLY A 126 0.26 -8.83 12.14
CA GLY A 126 1.51 -8.88 11.38
C GLY A 126 2.36 -7.60 11.46
N ASN A 127 3.64 -7.74 11.11
CA ASN A 127 4.56 -6.61 10.99
C ASN A 127 4.39 -5.98 9.62
N ARG A 128 4.10 -4.69 9.59
CA ARG A 128 3.88 -3.91 8.36
C ARG A 128 4.48 -2.54 8.51
N ALA A 129 4.89 -1.98 7.39
CA ALA A 129 5.45 -0.64 7.37
C ALA A 129 5.09 0.11 6.09
N ILE A 130 5.18 1.43 6.17
CA ILE A 130 5.32 2.31 5.03
C ILE A 130 6.72 2.92 5.12
N LEU A 131 7.46 2.86 4.02
CA LEU A 131 8.77 3.46 3.88
C LEU A 131 8.72 4.54 2.81
N THR A 132 9.20 5.71 3.18
CA THR A 132 9.42 6.84 2.27
C THR A 132 10.89 7.26 2.35
N PRO A 133 11.38 8.17 1.51
CA PRO A 133 12.75 8.68 1.63
C PRO A 133 13.07 9.34 2.98
N THR A 134 12.06 9.84 3.71
CA THR A 134 12.25 10.61 4.96
C THR A 134 11.57 10.00 6.17
N LEU A 135 10.76 8.94 6.01
CA LEU A 135 9.98 8.35 7.10
C LEU A 135 9.87 6.84 6.97
N THR A 136 10.03 6.16 8.09
CA THR A 136 9.58 4.78 8.31
C THR A 136 8.40 4.79 9.28
N ALA A 137 7.24 4.26 8.88
CA ALA A 137 6.07 4.13 9.70
C ALA A 137 5.73 2.65 9.92
N SER A 138 5.88 2.15 11.16
CA SER A 138 5.53 0.78 11.54
C SER A 138 4.08 0.70 12.00
N ILE A 139 3.28 -0.15 11.33
CA ILE A 139 1.81 -0.15 11.38
C ILE A 139 1.28 -1.30 12.23
N ARG A 140 0.31 -1.02 13.12
CA ARG A 140 -0.35 -2.04 13.96
C ARG A 140 -1.83 -2.26 13.63
N GLY A 141 -2.29 -1.86 12.44
CA GLY A 141 -3.68 -1.94 11.99
C GLY A 141 -4.40 -0.61 12.13
N THR A 142 -4.60 0.08 11.00
CA THR A 142 -4.97 1.50 10.99
C THR A 142 -5.41 1.97 9.61
N GLY A 143 -6.01 3.16 9.56
CA GLY A 143 -6.19 3.97 8.36
C GLY A 143 -5.14 5.07 8.31
N LEU A 144 -4.51 5.25 7.14
CA LEU A 144 -3.37 6.14 6.94
C LEU A 144 -3.49 6.92 5.63
N TYR A 145 -2.95 8.13 5.63
CA TYR A 145 -2.56 8.82 4.40
C TYR A 145 -1.07 9.15 4.44
N THR A 146 -0.40 8.87 3.34
CA THR A 146 1.04 9.16 3.17
C THR A 146 1.26 9.83 1.84
N GLU A 147 1.99 10.94 1.82
CA GLU A 147 2.35 11.66 0.60
C GLU A 147 3.81 12.10 0.65
N VAL A 148 4.53 11.82 -0.42
CA VAL A 148 5.92 12.24 -0.62
C VAL A 148 5.96 13.37 -1.64
N LEU A 149 6.64 14.46 -1.29
CA LEU A 149 6.80 15.66 -2.10
C LEU A 149 8.25 15.77 -2.57
N PRO A 150 8.60 15.20 -3.76
CA PRO A 150 9.99 15.21 -4.25
C PRO A 150 10.55 16.62 -4.43
N GLN A 151 9.71 17.57 -4.86
CA GLN A 151 10.09 18.98 -5.08
C GLN A 151 10.41 19.73 -3.75
N GLN A 152 10.06 19.14 -2.60
CA GLN A 152 10.33 19.64 -1.26
C GLN A 152 11.38 18.78 -0.53
N ASN A 153 12.46 18.36 -1.21
CA ASN A 153 13.50 17.48 -0.67
C ASN A 153 12.94 16.15 -0.14
N ASN A 154 11.99 15.55 -0.86
CA ASN A 154 11.28 14.32 -0.47
C ASN A 154 10.59 14.42 0.90
N ARG A 155 10.17 15.60 1.29
CA ARG A 155 9.37 15.80 2.49
C ARG A 155 8.16 14.88 2.46
N THR A 156 7.91 14.18 3.57
CA THR A 156 6.75 13.29 3.70
C THR A 156 5.69 13.92 4.59
N TYR A 157 4.46 14.00 4.08
CA TYR A 157 3.26 14.14 4.89
C TYR A 157 2.76 12.77 5.31
N PHE A 158 2.44 12.61 6.58
CA PHE A 158 1.90 11.38 7.12
C PHE A 158 0.76 11.67 8.07
N CYS A 159 -0.41 11.05 7.86
CA CYS A 159 -1.54 11.12 8.75
C CYS A 159 -1.87 9.72 9.28
N ASN A 160 -1.83 9.54 10.60
CA ASN A 160 -2.47 8.45 11.29
C ASN A 160 -3.95 8.82 11.51
N CYS A 161 -4.81 8.38 10.59
CA CYS A 161 -6.23 8.74 10.63
C CYS A 161 -6.94 8.05 11.80
N TYR A 162 -6.56 6.81 12.10
CA TYR A 162 -6.95 6.08 13.33
C TYR A 162 -6.03 4.88 13.53
N GLY A 163 -5.85 4.45 14.78
CA GLY A 163 -5.03 3.30 15.17
C GLY A 163 -3.69 3.69 15.77
N SER A 164 -2.71 2.79 15.71
CA SER A 164 -1.39 2.99 16.33
C SER A 164 -0.28 2.78 15.30
N VAL A 165 0.68 3.71 15.30
CA VAL A 165 1.84 3.73 14.41
C VAL A 165 3.07 4.21 15.17
N ASP A 166 4.19 3.53 14.95
CA ASP A 166 5.51 4.00 15.39
C ASP A 166 6.21 4.65 14.20
N LEU A 167 6.67 5.90 14.37
CA LEU A 167 7.31 6.72 13.33
C LEU A 167 8.80 6.86 13.62
N ASP A 168 9.63 6.76 12.58
CA ASP A 168 11.07 7.03 12.62
C ASP A 168 11.49 7.84 11.39
N ALA A 169 11.94 9.06 11.59
CA ALA A 169 12.49 9.93 10.56
C ALA A 169 14.00 10.11 10.80
N GLY A 170 14.78 9.08 10.47
CA GLY A 170 16.23 9.10 10.58
C GLY A 170 16.72 9.39 12.01
N GLY A 171 16.14 8.71 13.00
CA GLY A 171 16.45 8.83 14.42
C GLY A 171 15.48 9.72 15.23
N SER A 172 14.74 10.62 14.58
CA SER A 172 13.64 11.34 15.23
C SER A 172 12.43 10.42 15.32
N LYS A 173 12.08 9.96 16.53
CA LYS A 173 11.05 8.95 16.76
C LYS A 173 9.80 9.55 17.41
N ALA A 174 8.64 9.07 17.01
CA ALA A 174 7.37 9.36 17.64
C ALA A 174 6.45 8.14 17.63
N GLN A 175 5.58 8.02 18.62
CA GLN A 175 4.47 7.08 18.61
C GLN A 175 3.17 7.86 18.43
N SER A 176 2.38 7.46 17.44
CA SER A 176 1.06 8.01 17.19
C SER A 176 -0.01 6.99 17.58
N GLN A 177 -0.90 7.38 18.46
CA GLN A 177 -2.12 6.65 18.78
C GLN A 177 -3.30 7.58 18.57
N SER A 178 -4.00 7.40 17.45
CA SER A 178 -5.04 8.29 16.99
C SER A 178 -6.42 7.62 17.02
N SER A 179 -7.42 8.36 17.41
CA SER A 179 -8.83 8.02 17.17
C SER A 179 -9.41 8.79 15.98
N TYR A 180 -8.79 9.94 15.63
CA TYR A 180 -9.21 10.80 14.54
C TYR A 180 -8.11 11.76 14.11
N HIS A 181 -7.46 11.47 13.01
CA HIS A 181 -6.47 12.26 12.26
C HIS A 181 -5.39 12.96 13.11
N GLN A 182 -4.28 12.30 13.31
CA GLN A 182 -3.04 12.89 13.83
C GLN A 182 -2.00 12.94 12.73
N SER A 183 -1.55 14.13 12.36
CA SER A 183 -0.72 14.35 11.19
C SER A 183 0.67 14.85 11.54
N PHE A 184 1.64 14.47 10.70
CA PHE A 184 3.06 14.79 10.85
C PHE A 184 3.69 15.18 9.52
N TRP A 185 4.71 16.02 9.61
CA TRP A 185 5.70 16.20 8.57
C TRP A 185 6.98 15.47 8.95
N ALA A 186 7.58 14.76 7.99
CA ALA A 186 8.94 14.25 8.10
C ALA A 186 9.82 14.94 7.06
N ASP A 187 10.82 15.65 7.54
CA ASP A 187 11.75 16.43 6.74
C ASP A 187 13.08 15.67 6.54
N ALA A 188 13.77 15.91 5.43
CA ALA A 188 15.10 15.34 5.17
C ALA A 188 16.16 15.87 6.15
N HIS A 189 16.00 17.11 6.58
CA HIS A 189 16.90 17.80 7.51
C HIS A 189 16.17 18.16 8.81
N GLU A 190 16.91 18.18 9.90
CA GLU A 190 16.39 18.59 11.19
C GLU A 190 15.93 20.06 11.20
N LYS A 191 14.81 20.29 11.84
CA LYS A 191 14.28 21.59 12.19
C LYS A 191 13.99 21.60 13.69
N ASN A 192 14.57 22.55 14.41
CA ASN A 192 14.44 22.64 15.88
C ASN A 192 14.80 21.34 16.63
N GLY A 193 15.84 20.63 16.16
CA GLY A 193 16.34 19.40 16.79
C GLY A 193 15.53 18.14 16.46
N SER A 194 14.62 18.20 15.50
CA SER A 194 13.84 17.03 15.05
C SER A 194 13.58 17.07 13.55
N LYS A 195 13.52 15.88 12.92
CA LYS A 195 13.03 15.71 11.55
C LYS A 195 11.51 15.50 11.50
N LEU A 196 10.86 15.23 12.63
CA LEU A 196 9.42 15.12 12.75
C LEU A 196 8.83 16.41 13.35
N SER A 197 7.71 16.86 12.80
CA SER A 197 6.92 17.96 13.34
C SER A 197 5.41 17.68 13.15
N GLU A 198 4.56 18.25 14.00
CA GLU A 198 3.11 18.16 13.84
C GLU A 198 2.67 18.85 12.53
N ALA A 199 1.64 18.32 11.91
CA ALA A 199 1.04 18.86 10.70
C ALA A 199 -0.47 19.09 10.89
N LYS A 200 -1.05 19.94 10.06
CA LYS A 200 -2.51 20.06 9.94
C LYS A 200 -3.04 18.92 9.08
N PHE A 201 -4.32 18.60 9.23
CA PHE A 201 -5.03 17.68 8.36
C PHE A 201 -5.07 18.22 6.92
N LEU A 202 -4.65 17.42 5.94
CA LEU A 202 -4.55 17.79 4.53
C LEU A 202 -4.96 16.63 3.60
N ASP A 203 -5.56 16.96 2.48
CA ASP A 203 -5.63 16.20 1.22
C ASP A 203 -6.26 14.80 1.23
N HIS A 204 -6.99 14.39 2.25
CA HIS A 204 -7.77 13.16 2.24
C HIS A 204 -9.08 13.34 3.02
N THR A 205 -10.06 12.44 2.83
CA THR A 205 -11.36 12.54 3.47
C THR A 205 -11.71 11.29 4.27
N ASP A 206 -12.66 11.46 5.21
CA ASP A 206 -13.21 10.34 5.98
C ASP A 206 -13.88 9.30 5.08
N GLU A 207 -14.59 9.77 4.04
CA GLU A 207 -15.30 8.93 3.09
C GLU A 207 -14.34 8.01 2.31
N GLU A 208 -13.16 8.50 1.95
CA GLU A 208 -12.12 7.66 1.32
C GLU A 208 -11.67 6.53 2.24
N LEU A 209 -11.46 6.83 3.52
CA LEU A 209 -11.07 5.81 4.51
C LEU A 209 -12.20 4.83 4.81
N GLU A 210 -13.44 5.31 4.92
CA GLU A 210 -14.61 4.46 5.09
C GLU A 210 -14.83 3.53 3.90
N PHE A 211 -14.63 4.04 2.69
CA PHE A 211 -14.70 3.23 1.47
C PHE A 211 -13.63 2.14 1.47
N LEU A 212 -12.36 2.49 1.74
CA LEU A 212 -11.27 1.52 1.80
C LEU A 212 -11.45 0.51 2.94
N ALA A 213 -11.94 0.94 4.11
CA ALA A 213 -12.19 0.05 5.24
C ALA A 213 -13.21 -1.05 4.86
N ARG A 214 -14.28 -0.70 4.14
CA ARG A 214 -15.27 -1.68 3.65
C ARG A 214 -14.66 -2.73 2.74
N LEU A 215 -13.68 -2.38 1.88
CA LEU A 215 -13.04 -3.34 0.97
C LEU A 215 -12.29 -4.47 1.71
N VAL A 216 -11.91 -4.23 2.94
CA VAL A 216 -11.22 -5.21 3.81
C VAL A 216 -12.08 -5.66 5.00
N ASN A 217 -13.40 -5.48 4.91
CA ASN A 217 -14.37 -5.84 5.95
C ASN A 217 -14.03 -5.20 7.31
N GLN A 218 -13.72 -3.91 7.31
CA GLN A 218 -13.47 -3.11 8.51
C GLN A 218 -14.36 -1.88 8.56
N GLN A 219 -14.41 -1.26 9.74
CA GLN A 219 -15.00 0.03 10.01
C GLN A 219 -13.94 0.96 10.58
N THR A 220 -14.06 2.25 10.28
CA THR A 220 -13.23 3.29 10.89
C THR A 220 -13.62 3.49 12.36
N TYR A 221 -12.76 4.12 13.15
CA TYR A 221 -13.08 4.36 14.58
C TYR A 221 -14.29 5.27 14.76
N TRP A 222 -14.49 6.28 13.91
CA TRP A 222 -15.67 7.15 13.97
C TRP A 222 -16.96 6.45 13.53
N GLN A 223 -16.88 5.48 12.59
CA GLN A 223 -18.06 4.64 12.27
C GLN A 223 -18.45 3.77 13.47
N ILE A 224 -17.49 3.18 14.17
CA ILE A 224 -17.73 2.37 15.37
C ILE A 224 -18.29 3.25 16.49
N ALA A 225 -17.78 4.48 16.65
CA ALA A 225 -18.26 5.43 17.65
C ALA A 225 -19.63 6.05 17.31
N GLY A 226 -20.15 5.82 16.09
CA GLY A 226 -21.42 6.38 15.62
C GLY A 226 -21.40 7.90 15.37
N ARG A 227 -20.20 8.50 15.22
CA ARG A 227 -20.02 9.93 14.98
C ARG A 227 -18.68 10.24 14.32
N LYS A 228 -18.67 11.27 13.48
CA LYS A 228 -17.43 11.91 13.00
C LYS A 228 -17.04 12.99 14.01
N GLY A 229 -15.77 13.03 14.39
CA GLY A 229 -15.22 14.06 15.25
C GLY A 229 -14.75 15.27 14.43
N VAL A 230 -14.57 16.40 15.11
CA VAL A 230 -13.72 17.48 14.62
C VAL A 230 -12.30 17.15 15.11
N GLY A 231 -11.34 17.01 14.21
CA GLY A 231 -9.96 16.73 14.57
C GLY A 231 -9.38 17.85 15.41
N ASP A 232 -8.90 17.53 16.63
CA ASP A 232 -8.18 18.47 17.49
C ASP A 232 -6.70 18.62 17.07
N GLY A 233 -6.31 17.98 15.96
CA GLY A 233 -4.92 17.88 15.51
C GLY A 233 -4.03 16.98 16.36
N LYS A 234 -4.56 16.43 17.45
CA LYS A 234 -3.85 15.57 18.42
C LYS A 234 -4.31 14.10 18.36
N GLY A 235 -5.08 13.74 17.35
CA GLY A 235 -5.56 12.38 17.15
C GLY A 235 -6.74 11.98 18.03
N ARG A 236 -7.48 12.93 18.59
CA ARG A 236 -8.67 12.70 19.39
C ARG A 236 -9.91 13.25 18.68
N MET A 237 -11.04 12.56 18.84
CA MET A 237 -12.32 13.11 18.44
C MET A 237 -12.70 14.22 19.44
N GLY A 238 -12.87 15.46 18.96
CA GLY A 238 -13.51 16.53 19.70
C GLY A 238 -14.99 16.22 19.94
N TYR A 239 -15.54 16.70 21.06
CA TYR A 239 -16.95 16.57 21.44
C TYR A 239 -17.68 17.87 21.10
#